data_bee298f64d11dbc71c76af7c166d1006
#
_entry.id   bee298f64d11dbc71c76af7c166d1006
#
_cell.length_a   1.000
_cell.length_b   1.000
_cell.length_c   1.000
_cell.angle_alpha   90.00
_cell.angle_beta   90.00
_cell.angle_gamma   90.00
#
_symmetry.space_group_name_H-M   'P 1'
#
loop_
_entity.id
_entity.type
_entity.pdbx_description
1 polymer ?
#
loop_
_entity_poly.entity_id
_entity_poly.type
_entity_poly.pdbx_seq_one_letter_code
_entity_poly.pdbx_strand_id
1 'polypeptide(L)'
;LGYFQRKSFMRQYANVITAYIIMIFLIIMVGIFQSWAIALSILNFCLISAVMTMGANIQWGYAGLINFGIMGYTALGGLAAVLVSVPPVREAWQVGGLNMIFCLGIIVLIVFGVRYVLKNFQKSKKRNIYIASIIVIGLIILRIVSGPAIESIEAVEPAKTGFLGGLGLPIIFSWIVGAFFAAGLAYVIGKVALGLRADYLAIATLLISEIVIAVIKHEDWLARGVKNVIGLKRPVPYEVNLQSEQWFI
;
A
#
# COMPACT_ATOMS: atom_id res chain seq x y z
N LEU A 1 -3.60 43.09 -22.09
CA LEU A 1 -3.37 41.64 -21.75
C LEU A 1 -3.47 41.40 -20.25
N GLY A 2 -2.96 42.27 -19.36
CA GLY A 2 -2.96 42.07 -17.90
C GLY A 2 -4.33 42.10 -17.22
N TYR A 3 -5.27 42.90 -17.70
CA TYR A 3 -6.61 43.03 -17.11
C TYR A 3 -7.49 41.77 -17.34
N PHE A 4 -7.44 41.21 -18.54
CA PHE A 4 -8.16 39.98 -18.89
C PHE A 4 -7.60 38.75 -18.14
N GLN A 5 -6.29 38.65 -18.01
CA GLN A 5 -5.66 37.58 -17.21
C GLN A 5 -6.02 37.68 -15.73
N ARG A 6 -6.02 38.88 -15.16
CA ARG A 6 -6.39 39.11 -13.76
C ARG A 6 -7.85 38.76 -13.47
N LYS A 7 -8.77 39.08 -14.40
CA LYS A 7 -10.20 38.74 -14.26
C LYS A 7 -10.47 37.26 -14.39
N SER A 8 -9.78 36.56 -15.27
CA SER A 8 -9.82 35.09 -15.39
C SER A 8 -9.29 34.40 -14.12
N PHE A 9 -8.20 34.87 -13.59
CA PHE A 9 -7.56 34.39 -12.37
C PHE A 9 -8.48 34.55 -11.14
N MET A 10 -9.04 35.74 -10.96
CA MET A 10 -10.00 36.03 -9.87
C MET A 10 -11.26 35.16 -9.96
N ARG A 11 -11.76 34.89 -11.16
CA ARG A 11 -12.92 34.02 -11.38
C ARG A 11 -12.62 32.57 -11.05
N GLN A 12 -11.42 32.08 -11.35
CA GLN A 12 -10.98 30.74 -10.94
C GLN A 12 -10.92 30.59 -9.42
N TYR A 13 -10.31 31.56 -8.72
CA TYR A 13 -10.28 31.55 -7.25
C TYR A 13 -11.68 31.62 -6.62
N ALA A 14 -12.56 32.45 -7.16
CA ALA A 14 -13.94 32.55 -6.70
C ALA A 14 -14.66 31.19 -6.84
N ASN A 15 -14.52 30.49 -7.96
CA ASN A 15 -15.12 29.16 -8.16
C ASN A 15 -14.58 28.12 -7.18
N VAL A 16 -13.28 28.15 -6.92
CA VAL A 16 -12.64 27.22 -5.93
C VAL A 16 -13.15 27.49 -4.52
N ILE A 17 -13.18 28.76 -4.11
CA ILE A 17 -13.71 29.16 -2.79
C ILE A 17 -15.19 28.75 -2.66
N THR A 18 -15.98 29.00 -3.69
CA THR A 18 -17.39 28.60 -3.70
C THR A 18 -17.56 27.09 -3.56
N ALA A 19 -16.73 26.28 -4.23
CA ALA A 19 -16.75 24.83 -4.11
C ALA A 19 -16.43 24.37 -2.65
N TYR A 20 -15.42 24.98 -2.02
CA TYR A 20 -15.11 24.67 -0.61
C TYR A 20 -16.24 25.08 0.36
N ILE A 21 -16.87 26.25 0.13
CA ILE A 21 -18.01 26.69 0.94
C ILE A 21 -19.18 25.70 0.81
N ILE A 22 -19.49 25.27 -0.40
CA ILE A 22 -20.56 24.28 -0.65
C ILE A 22 -20.21 22.96 0.04
N MET A 23 -18.96 22.49 -0.05
CA MET A 23 -18.52 21.25 0.60
C MET A 23 -18.68 21.34 2.13
N ILE A 24 -18.22 22.42 2.75
CA ILE A 24 -18.33 22.64 4.19
C ILE A 24 -19.81 22.69 4.60
N PHE A 25 -20.64 23.41 3.85
CA PHE A 25 -22.08 23.49 4.08
C PHE A 25 -22.74 22.11 4.05
N LEU A 26 -22.43 21.29 3.04
CA LEU A 26 -22.95 19.92 2.93
C LEU A 26 -22.52 19.02 4.09
N ILE A 27 -21.26 19.12 4.54
CA ILE A 27 -20.77 18.36 5.70
C ILE A 27 -21.53 18.78 6.98
N ILE A 28 -21.74 20.06 7.18
CA ILE A 28 -22.52 20.56 8.33
C ILE A 28 -23.98 20.07 8.27
N MET A 29 -24.61 20.10 7.09
CA MET A 29 -25.95 19.56 6.88
C MET A 29 -26.03 18.07 7.26
N VAL A 30 -25.06 17.26 6.82
CA VAL A 30 -24.99 15.84 7.22
C VAL A 30 -24.82 15.70 8.73
N GLY A 31 -23.99 16.54 9.36
CA GLY A 31 -23.80 16.54 10.82
C GLY A 31 -25.10 16.83 11.60
N ILE A 32 -25.89 17.78 11.12
CA ILE A 32 -27.16 18.18 11.76
C ILE A 32 -28.28 17.17 11.51
N PHE A 33 -28.45 16.70 10.26
CA PHE A 33 -29.58 15.86 9.87
C PHE A 33 -29.39 14.37 10.11
N GLN A 34 -28.13 13.89 10.11
CA GLN A 34 -27.83 12.48 10.33
C GLN A 34 -27.05 12.26 11.62
N SER A 35 -25.74 12.56 11.61
CA SER A 35 -24.88 12.41 12.79
C SER A 35 -23.51 13.05 12.52
N TRP A 36 -22.93 13.64 13.55
CA TRP A 36 -21.57 14.17 13.50
C TRP A 36 -20.51 13.10 13.22
N ALA A 37 -20.73 11.86 13.67
CA ALA A 37 -19.83 10.75 13.39
C ALA A 37 -19.76 10.45 11.88
N ILE A 38 -20.88 10.48 11.19
CA ILE A 38 -20.95 10.29 9.73
C ILE A 38 -20.30 11.48 9.01
N ALA A 39 -20.57 12.71 9.42
CA ALA A 39 -19.98 13.91 8.85
C ALA A 39 -18.44 13.89 8.94
N LEU A 40 -17.90 13.53 10.10
CA LEU A 40 -16.45 13.39 10.32
C LEU A 40 -15.84 12.25 9.51
N SER A 41 -16.56 11.14 9.35
CA SER A 41 -16.13 10.04 8.47
C SER A 41 -16.02 10.49 7.02
N ILE A 42 -17.00 11.22 6.50
CA ILE A 42 -16.99 11.80 5.15
C ILE A 42 -15.81 12.77 5.01
N LEU A 43 -15.60 13.66 5.98
CA LEU A 43 -14.46 14.58 5.98
C LEU A 43 -13.13 13.84 5.92
N ASN A 44 -12.99 12.76 6.68
CA ASN A 44 -11.78 11.94 6.69
C ASN A 44 -11.53 11.29 5.32
N PHE A 45 -12.56 10.74 4.67
CA PHE A 45 -12.45 10.23 3.30
C PHE A 45 -12.08 11.33 2.28
N CYS A 46 -12.63 12.54 2.43
CA CYS A 46 -12.25 13.68 1.60
C CYS A 46 -10.76 14.04 1.76
N LEU A 47 -10.24 14.03 2.98
CA LEU A 47 -8.82 14.32 3.25
C LEU A 47 -7.91 13.25 2.67
N ILE A 48 -8.26 11.96 2.82
CA ILE A 48 -7.51 10.86 2.21
C ILE A 48 -7.49 11.00 0.69
N SER A 49 -8.65 11.27 0.08
CA SER A 49 -8.76 11.48 -1.37
C SER A 49 -7.97 12.70 -1.84
N ALA A 50 -7.92 13.77 -1.05
CA ALA A 50 -7.13 14.94 -1.36
C ALA A 50 -5.62 14.63 -1.40
N VAL A 51 -5.11 13.88 -0.42
CA VAL A 51 -3.70 13.43 -0.41
C VAL A 51 -3.38 12.57 -1.63
N MET A 52 -4.27 11.60 -1.98
CA MET A 52 -4.11 10.77 -3.17
C MET A 52 -4.11 11.61 -4.45
N THR A 53 -5.02 12.57 -4.56
CA THR A 53 -5.13 13.47 -5.72
C THR A 53 -3.88 14.36 -5.85
N MET A 54 -3.32 14.83 -4.74
CA MET A 54 -2.05 15.59 -4.77
C MET A 54 -0.90 14.74 -5.31
N GLY A 55 -0.80 13.47 -4.89
CA GLY A 55 0.18 12.53 -5.43
C GLY A 55 -0.01 12.27 -6.92
N ALA A 56 -1.25 12.08 -7.37
CA ALA A 56 -1.59 11.93 -8.78
C ALA A 56 -1.24 13.18 -9.59
N ASN A 57 -1.51 14.38 -9.05
CA ASN A 57 -1.22 15.63 -9.73
C ASN A 57 0.28 15.88 -9.91
N ILE A 58 1.13 15.44 -8.99
CA ILE A 58 2.59 15.50 -9.15
C ILE A 58 3.01 14.68 -10.39
N GLN A 59 2.44 13.51 -10.58
CA GLN A 59 2.78 12.63 -11.70
C GLN A 59 2.16 13.13 -13.02
N TRP A 60 0.86 13.37 -13.02
CA TRP A 60 0.13 13.76 -14.23
C TRP A 60 0.30 15.24 -14.57
N GLY A 61 0.08 16.13 -13.56
CA GLY A 61 0.08 17.56 -13.78
C GLY A 61 1.48 18.13 -14.03
N TYR A 62 2.48 17.72 -13.25
CA TYR A 62 3.84 18.24 -13.36
C TYR A 62 4.75 17.40 -14.25
N ALA A 63 4.73 16.09 -14.12
CA ALA A 63 5.60 15.22 -14.90
C ALA A 63 5.00 14.78 -16.24
N GLY A 64 3.71 15.02 -16.49
CA GLY A 64 3.00 14.59 -17.70
C GLY A 64 2.89 13.07 -17.86
N LEU A 65 3.07 12.31 -16.77
CA LEU A 65 3.06 10.86 -16.77
C LEU A 65 1.70 10.35 -16.26
N ILE A 66 0.95 9.72 -17.14
CA ILE A 66 -0.34 9.12 -16.77
C ILE A 66 -0.09 7.82 -16.00
N ASN A 67 -0.43 7.80 -14.71
CA ASN A 67 -0.30 6.63 -13.85
C ASN A 67 -1.65 6.29 -13.20
N PHE A 68 -2.22 5.16 -13.60
CA PHE A 68 -3.44 4.61 -12.99
C PHE A 68 -3.17 3.63 -11.85
N GLY A 69 -1.90 3.43 -11.50
CA GLY A 69 -1.48 2.49 -10.45
C GLY A 69 -1.62 2.97 -9.00
N ILE A 70 -2.37 4.05 -8.75
CA ILE A 70 -2.48 4.68 -7.42
C ILE A 70 -3.01 3.72 -6.37
N MET A 71 -3.96 2.84 -6.74
CA MET A 71 -4.55 1.86 -5.82
C MET A 71 -3.54 0.84 -5.31
N GLY A 72 -2.54 0.45 -6.12
CA GLY A 72 -1.46 -0.44 -5.70
C GLY A 72 -0.58 0.18 -4.61
N TYR A 73 -0.27 1.47 -4.72
CA TYR A 73 0.48 2.19 -3.67
C TYR A 73 -0.34 2.30 -2.38
N THR A 74 -1.63 2.55 -2.49
CA THR A 74 -2.54 2.61 -1.33
C THR A 74 -2.64 1.25 -0.64
N ALA A 75 -2.75 0.17 -1.42
CA ALA A 75 -2.77 -1.20 -0.89
C ALA A 75 -1.48 -1.54 -0.12
N LEU A 76 -0.31 -1.13 -0.62
CA LEU A 76 0.97 -1.29 0.09
C LEU A 76 1.03 -0.47 1.38
N GLY A 77 0.44 0.72 1.40
CA GLY A 77 0.30 1.51 2.62
C GLY A 77 -0.54 0.79 3.67
N GLY A 78 -1.65 0.19 3.26
CA GLY A 78 -2.49 -0.67 4.12
C GLY A 78 -1.75 -1.90 4.62
N LEU A 79 -1.01 -2.59 3.75
CA LEU A 79 -0.16 -3.71 4.12
C LEU A 79 0.89 -3.31 5.17
N ALA A 80 1.56 -2.16 4.99
CA ALA A 80 2.52 -1.65 5.96
C ALA A 80 1.89 -1.38 7.33
N ALA A 81 0.64 -0.89 7.37
CA ALA A 81 -0.08 -0.70 8.61
C ALA A 81 -0.31 -2.03 9.34
N VAL A 82 -0.64 -3.09 8.63
CA VAL A 82 -0.80 -4.43 9.21
C VAL A 82 0.54 -4.97 9.71
N LEU A 83 1.59 -4.97 8.88
CA LEU A 83 2.90 -5.53 9.21
C LEU A 83 3.61 -4.82 10.37
N VAL A 84 3.34 -3.53 10.57
CA VAL A 84 4.00 -2.74 11.61
C VAL A 84 3.16 -2.66 12.89
N SER A 85 1.85 -2.43 12.77
CA SER A 85 1.01 -2.04 13.90
C SER A 85 0.26 -3.18 14.57
N VAL A 86 -0.07 -4.25 13.83
CA VAL A 86 -0.74 -5.41 14.42
C VAL A 86 0.23 -6.17 15.31
N PRO A 87 -0.18 -6.63 16.51
CA PRO A 87 0.66 -7.49 17.33
C PRO A 87 0.99 -8.81 16.62
N PRO A 88 2.18 -9.39 16.85
CA PRO A 88 2.52 -10.69 16.27
C PRO A 88 1.62 -11.79 16.84
N VAL A 89 1.13 -12.65 15.97
CA VAL A 89 0.33 -13.81 16.36
C VAL A 89 1.27 -14.95 16.74
N ARG A 90 1.48 -15.15 18.06
CA ARG A 90 2.47 -16.10 18.58
C ARG A 90 2.26 -17.52 18.06
N GLU A 91 1.03 -17.98 17.98
CA GLU A 91 0.67 -19.33 17.51
C GLU A 91 1.06 -19.53 16.04
N ALA A 92 0.77 -18.57 15.17
CA ALA A 92 1.15 -18.63 13.77
C ALA A 92 2.69 -18.61 13.58
N TRP A 93 3.40 -17.84 14.43
CA TRP A 93 4.86 -17.81 14.43
C TRP A 93 5.49 -19.14 14.87
N GLN A 94 4.91 -19.83 15.85
CA GLN A 94 5.40 -21.14 16.32
C GLN A 94 5.25 -22.22 15.26
N VAL A 95 4.17 -22.20 14.47
CA VAL A 95 3.87 -23.25 13.49
C VAL A 95 4.59 -23.02 12.15
N GLY A 96 4.65 -21.79 11.65
CA GLY A 96 5.19 -21.52 10.31
C GLY A 96 6.20 -20.37 10.21
N GLY A 97 6.39 -19.60 11.28
CA GLY A 97 7.23 -18.39 11.24
C GLY A 97 8.69 -18.63 10.87
N LEU A 98 9.29 -19.69 11.39
CA LEU A 98 10.68 -20.04 11.07
C LEU A 98 10.85 -20.34 9.57
N ASN A 99 9.93 -21.10 8.98
CA ASN A 99 9.95 -21.41 7.55
C ASN A 99 9.78 -20.16 6.69
N MET A 100 9.00 -19.18 7.16
CA MET A 100 8.85 -17.88 6.46
C MET A 100 10.15 -17.06 6.50
N ILE A 101 10.91 -17.12 7.58
CA ILE A 101 12.24 -16.51 7.64
C ILE A 101 13.20 -17.20 6.64
N PHE A 102 13.14 -18.52 6.52
CA PHE A 102 13.90 -19.24 5.49
C PHE A 102 13.48 -18.82 4.07
N CYS A 103 12.19 -18.62 3.82
CA CYS A 103 11.71 -18.11 2.54
C CYS A 103 12.28 -16.73 2.19
N LEU A 104 12.34 -15.81 3.17
CA LEU A 104 13.02 -14.52 2.99
C LEU A 104 14.50 -14.69 2.66
N GLY A 105 15.18 -15.61 3.36
CA GLY A 105 16.57 -15.96 3.07
C GLY A 105 16.77 -16.46 1.64
N ILE A 106 15.88 -17.33 1.14
CA ILE A 106 15.91 -17.84 -0.24
C ILE A 106 15.74 -16.69 -1.25
N ILE A 107 14.79 -15.77 -1.01
CA ILE A 107 14.59 -14.61 -1.88
C ILE A 107 15.87 -13.75 -1.95
N VAL A 108 16.49 -13.49 -0.81
CA VAL A 108 17.75 -12.75 -0.72
C VAL A 108 18.85 -13.46 -1.50
N LEU A 109 18.97 -14.77 -1.36
CA LEU A 109 19.95 -15.58 -2.10
C LEU A 109 19.72 -15.54 -3.61
N ILE A 110 18.46 -15.60 -4.08
CA ILE A 110 18.11 -15.45 -5.50
C ILE A 110 18.60 -14.09 -6.01
N VAL A 111 18.28 -13.00 -5.28
CA VAL A 111 18.68 -11.65 -5.67
C VAL A 111 20.20 -11.49 -5.73
N PHE A 112 20.90 -12.00 -4.72
CA PHE A 112 22.37 -11.99 -4.70
C PHE A 112 22.95 -12.84 -5.83
N GLY A 113 22.44 -14.04 -6.08
CA GLY A 113 22.87 -14.92 -7.16
C GLY A 113 22.69 -14.25 -8.54
N VAL A 114 21.54 -13.63 -8.79
CA VAL A 114 21.30 -12.88 -10.03
C VAL A 114 22.26 -11.69 -10.16
N ARG A 115 22.45 -10.92 -9.08
CA ARG A 115 23.42 -9.79 -9.08
C ARG A 115 24.85 -10.24 -9.30
N TYR A 116 25.26 -11.36 -8.69
CA TYR A 116 26.59 -11.94 -8.88
C TYR A 116 26.83 -12.33 -10.35
N VAL A 117 25.86 -13.00 -10.98
CA VAL A 117 25.94 -13.37 -12.40
C VAL A 117 25.96 -12.13 -13.31
N LEU A 118 25.15 -11.13 -13.00
CA LEU A 118 25.13 -9.87 -13.78
C LEU A 118 26.46 -9.11 -13.70
N LYS A 119 27.15 -9.17 -12.54
CA LYS A 119 28.41 -8.46 -12.31
C LYS A 119 29.61 -9.17 -12.95
N ASN A 120 29.65 -10.51 -12.85
CA ASN A 120 30.86 -11.28 -13.19
C ASN A 120 30.85 -11.88 -14.62
N PHE A 121 29.67 -11.97 -15.26
CA PHE A 121 29.55 -12.57 -16.60
C PHE A 121 29.22 -11.51 -17.63
N GLN A 122 29.95 -11.54 -18.76
CA GLN A 122 29.67 -10.66 -19.91
C GLN A 122 28.31 -10.97 -20.54
N LYS A 123 27.74 -9.98 -21.22
CA LYS A 123 26.42 -10.07 -21.86
C LYS A 123 26.42 -11.17 -22.93
N SER A 124 25.88 -12.35 -22.64
CA SER A 124 25.85 -13.53 -23.50
C SER A 124 24.55 -14.31 -23.29
N LYS A 125 24.16 -15.15 -24.29
CA LYS A 125 23.06 -16.11 -24.12
C LYS A 125 23.24 -17.01 -22.89
N LYS A 126 24.47 -17.46 -22.63
CA LYS A 126 24.81 -18.28 -21.44
C LYS A 126 24.48 -17.56 -20.14
N ARG A 127 24.80 -16.27 -20.03
CA ARG A 127 24.46 -15.46 -18.83
C ARG A 127 22.96 -15.42 -18.58
N ASN A 128 22.15 -15.22 -19.62
CA ASN A 128 20.71 -15.19 -19.49
C ASN A 128 20.14 -16.55 -19.06
N ILE A 129 20.74 -17.65 -19.55
CA ILE A 129 20.37 -19.01 -19.12
C ILE A 129 20.70 -19.22 -17.64
N TYR A 130 21.87 -18.80 -17.16
CA TYR A 130 22.22 -18.90 -15.72
C TYR A 130 21.26 -18.09 -14.84
N ILE A 131 20.91 -16.87 -15.25
CA ILE A 131 19.93 -16.04 -14.54
C ILE A 131 18.56 -16.72 -14.51
N ALA A 132 18.09 -17.21 -15.65
CA ALA A 132 16.82 -17.92 -15.73
C ALA A 132 16.82 -19.19 -14.86
N SER A 133 17.92 -19.97 -14.87
CA SER A 133 18.06 -21.16 -14.03
C SER A 133 18.01 -20.83 -12.53
N ILE A 134 18.73 -19.78 -12.10
CA ILE A 134 18.71 -19.35 -10.69
C ILE A 134 17.30 -18.94 -10.27
N ILE A 135 16.59 -18.18 -11.11
CA ILE A 135 15.22 -17.75 -10.82
C ILE A 135 14.27 -18.94 -10.75
N VAL A 136 14.31 -19.83 -11.76
CA VAL A 136 13.38 -20.98 -11.83
C VAL A 136 13.63 -21.94 -10.67
N ILE A 137 14.89 -22.33 -10.43
CA ILE A 137 15.24 -23.22 -9.32
C ILE A 137 14.89 -22.56 -7.99
N GLY A 138 15.22 -21.29 -7.81
CA GLY A 138 14.91 -20.52 -6.61
C GLY A 138 13.39 -20.44 -6.34
N LEU A 139 12.57 -20.22 -7.36
CA LEU A 139 11.12 -20.21 -7.23
C LEU A 139 10.54 -21.59 -6.89
N ILE A 140 11.10 -22.67 -7.45
CA ILE A 140 10.68 -24.03 -7.12
C ILE A 140 11.00 -24.34 -5.64
N ILE A 141 12.21 -24.03 -5.18
CA ILE A 141 12.60 -24.22 -3.77
C ILE A 141 11.72 -23.36 -2.86
N LEU A 142 11.48 -22.10 -3.24
CA LEU A 142 10.61 -21.20 -2.49
C LEU A 142 9.20 -21.82 -2.34
N ARG A 143 8.63 -22.33 -3.41
CA ARG A 143 7.29 -22.95 -3.39
C ARG A 143 7.22 -24.20 -2.51
N ILE A 144 8.26 -25.03 -2.52
CA ILE A 144 8.35 -26.23 -1.69
C ILE A 144 8.41 -25.88 -0.20
N VAL A 145 9.14 -24.83 0.16
CA VAL A 145 9.30 -24.43 1.56
C VAL A 145 8.12 -23.59 2.04
N SER A 146 7.61 -22.68 1.20
CA SER A 146 6.51 -21.79 1.58
C SER A 146 5.15 -22.48 1.66
N GLY A 147 4.85 -23.45 0.77
CA GLY A 147 3.54 -24.08 0.69
C GLY A 147 3.07 -24.65 2.04
N PRO A 148 3.77 -25.62 2.64
CA PRO A 148 3.39 -26.18 3.92
C PRO A 148 3.38 -25.15 5.07
N ALA A 149 4.25 -24.16 5.01
CA ALA A 149 4.30 -23.09 6.01
C ALA A 149 3.07 -22.18 5.93
N ILE A 150 2.65 -21.79 4.72
CA ILE A 150 1.45 -20.99 4.49
C ILE A 150 0.21 -21.76 4.99
N GLU A 151 0.04 -23.01 4.56
CA GLU A 151 -1.09 -23.84 4.99
C GLU A 151 -1.16 -23.98 6.52
N SER A 152 -0.02 -24.17 7.18
CA SER A 152 0.02 -24.27 8.63
C SER A 152 -0.32 -22.96 9.36
N ILE A 153 0.11 -21.81 8.82
CA ILE A 153 -0.21 -20.48 9.37
C ILE A 153 -1.71 -20.18 9.19
N GLU A 154 -2.25 -20.43 8.00
CA GLU A 154 -3.66 -20.18 7.68
C GLU A 154 -4.62 -21.10 8.44
N ALA A 155 -4.16 -22.27 8.85
CA ALA A 155 -4.92 -23.19 9.68
C ALA A 155 -5.07 -22.73 11.15
N VAL A 156 -4.24 -21.80 11.62
CA VAL A 156 -4.32 -21.23 12.97
C VAL A 156 -5.50 -20.26 13.03
N GLU A 157 -6.61 -20.72 13.66
CA GLU A 157 -7.85 -19.93 13.80
C GLU A 157 -8.21 -19.11 12.55
N PRO A 158 -8.63 -19.73 11.42
CA PRO A 158 -8.83 -19.05 10.14
C PRO A 158 -9.79 -17.86 10.20
N ALA A 159 -10.68 -17.85 11.18
CA ALA A 159 -11.65 -16.76 11.39
C ALA A 159 -11.03 -15.51 12.04
N LYS A 160 -9.96 -15.64 12.85
CA LYS A 160 -9.39 -14.56 13.64
C LYS A 160 -7.93 -14.27 13.34
N THR A 161 -7.07 -15.28 13.28
CA THR A 161 -5.61 -15.17 13.38
C THR A 161 -4.84 -15.95 12.31
N GLY A 162 -5.46 -16.33 11.20
CA GLY A 162 -4.82 -17.08 10.10
C GLY A 162 -3.74 -16.26 9.34
N PHE A 163 -2.91 -15.46 10.05
CA PHE A 163 -1.83 -14.67 9.50
C PHE A 163 -0.73 -14.42 10.56
N LEU A 164 0.46 -14.02 10.13
CA LEU A 164 1.61 -13.84 11.03
C LEU A 164 1.48 -12.66 12.00
N GLY A 165 0.62 -11.68 11.68
CA GLY A 165 0.58 -10.41 12.38
C GLY A 165 1.74 -9.50 12.00
N GLY A 166 1.99 -8.49 12.82
CA GLY A 166 3.02 -7.49 12.60
C GLY A 166 3.98 -7.37 13.79
N LEU A 167 4.63 -6.20 13.88
CA LEU A 167 5.61 -5.91 14.92
C LEU A 167 4.99 -5.36 16.22
N GLY A 168 3.70 -5.01 16.22
CA GLY A 168 3.03 -4.41 17.37
C GLY A 168 3.46 -2.99 17.71
N LEU A 169 4.14 -2.30 16.78
CA LEU A 169 4.63 -0.94 16.95
C LEU A 169 3.50 0.11 16.80
N PRO A 170 3.69 1.35 17.29
CA PRO A 170 2.75 2.44 17.03
C PRO A 170 2.50 2.65 15.54
N ILE A 171 1.26 2.93 15.17
CA ILE A 171 0.83 3.04 13.76
C ILE A 171 1.57 4.14 12.99
N ILE A 172 2.12 5.15 13.67
CA ILE A 172 2.91 6.23 13.06
C ILE A 172 4.13 5.67 12.30
N PHE A 173 4.76 4.61 12.81
CA PHE A 173 5.88 3.95 12.12
C PHE A 173 5.44 3.28 10.83
N SER A 174 4.18 2.85 10.73
CA SER A 174 3.67 2.25 9.49
C SER A 174 3.60 3.24 8.33
N TRP A 175 3.46 4.53 8.61
CA TRP A 175 3.47 5.56 7.56
C TRP A 175 4.83 5.66 6.89
N ILE A 176 5.90 5.58 7.67
CA ILE A 176 7.29 5.59 7.16
C ILE A 176 7.55 4.32 6.34
N VAL A 177 7.19 3.16 6.88
CA VAL A 177 7.36 1.87 6.20
C VAL A 177 6.52 1.81 4.92
N GLY A 178 5.27 2.28 4.97
CA GLY A 178 4.39 2.37 3.81
C GLY A 178 4.94 3.28 2.72
N ALA A 179 5.54 4.42 3.09
CA ALA A 179 6.20 5.31 2.16
C ALA A 179 7.39 4.61 1.46
N PHE A 180 8.20 3.83 2.19
CA PHE A 180 9.29 3.04 1.59
C PHE A 180 8.78 1.94 0.67
N PHE A 181 7.70 1.24 1.03
CA PHE A 181 7.10 0.22 0.16
C PHE A 181 6.56 0.84 -1.13
N ALA A 182 5.83 1.96 -1.03
CA ALA A 182 5.34 2.70 -2.18
C ALA A 182 6.48 3.22 -3.06
N ALA A 183 7.54 3.78 -2.46
CA ALA A 183 8.73 4.24 -3.18
C ALA A 183 9.46 3.09 -3.89
N GLY A 184 9.59 1.93 -3.24
CA GLY A 184 10.17 0.72 -3.83
C GLY A 184 9.38 0.24 -5.04
N LEU A 185 8.05 0.16 -4.93
CA LEU A 185 7.18 -0.17 -6.06
C LEU A 185 7.30 0.88 -7.18
N ALA A 186 7.27 2.17 -6.84
CA ALA A 186 7.42 3.25 -7.81
C ALA A 186 8.75 3.18 -8.55
N TYR A 187 9.84 2.82 -7.87
CA TYR A 187 11.14 2.62 -8.49
C TYR A 187 11.14 1.46 -9.49
N VAL A 188 10.52 0.34 -9.13
CA VAL A 188 10.38 -0.82 -10.04
C VAL A 188 9.55 -0.47 -11.26
N ILE A 189 8.37 0.14 -11.05
CA ILE A 189 7.49 0.59 -12.14
C ILE A 189 8.23 1.61 -13.03
N GLY A 190 8.92 2.56 -12.43
CA GLY A 190 9.69 3.56 -13.16
C GLY A 190 10.75 2.91 -14.07
N LYS A 191 11.51 1.95 -13.56
CA LYS A 191 12.52 1.25 -14.39
C LYS A 191 11.94 0.45 -15.56
N VAL A 192 10.75 -0.11 -15.39
CA VAL A 192 10.13 -0.97 -16.41
C VAL A 192 9.28 -0.15 -17.37
N ALA A 193 8.55 0.83 -16.89
CA ALA A 193 7.48 1.48 -17.62
C ALA A 193 7.84 2.88 -18.17
N LEU A 194 8.83 3.61 -17.62
CA LEU A 194 9.16 4.97 -18.07
C LEU A 194 9.67 5.04 -19.54
N GLY A 195 10.10 3.93 -20.11
CA GLY A 195 10.46 3.86 -21.54
C GLY A 195 9.27 3.69 -22.50
N LEU A 196 8.06 3.51 -21.97
CA LEU A 196 6.86 3.27 -22.76
C LEU A 196 6.21 4.60 -23.20
N ARG A 197 5.46 4.57 -24.30
CA ARG A 197 4.59 5.69 -24.70
C ARG A 197 3.49 5.88 -23.63
N ALA A 198 2.96 7.10 -23.52
CA ALA A 198 2.01 7.49 -22.47
C ALA A 198 0.82 6.51 -22.31
N ASP A 199 0.23 6.06 -23.42
CA ASP A 199 -0.91 5.13 -23.39
C ASP A 199 -0.51 3.76 -22.82
N TYR A 200 0.65 3.23 -23.23
CA TYR A 200 1.17 1.96 -22.69
C TYR A 200 1.63 2.08 -21.24
N LEU A 201 2.15 3.24 -20.85
CA LEU A 201 2.50 3.53 -19.46
C LEU A 201 1.26 3.47 -18.55
N ALA A 202 0.16 4.09 -18.99
CA ALA A 202 -1.11 4.08 -18.29
C ALA A 202 -1.63 2.65 -18.05
N ILE A 203 -1.65 1.83 -19.12
CA ILE A 203 -2.09 0.43 -19.03
C ILE A 203 -1.14 -0.40 -18.15
N ALA A 204 0.18 -0.25 -18.34
CA ALA A 204 1.17 -0.98 -17.56
C ALA A 204 1.08 -0.68 -16.06
N THR A 205 0.90 0.59 -15.68
CA THR A 205 0.76 0.98 -14.28
C THR A 205 -0.53 0.44 -13.65
N LEU A 206 -1.63 0.42 -14.42
CA LEU A 206 -2.88 -0.21 -13.99
C LEU A 206 -2.68 -1.70 -13.73
N LEU A 207 -2.12 -2.44 -14.70
CA LEU A 207 -1.90 -3.89 -14.58
C LEU A 207 -0.98 -4.24 -13.41
N ILE A 208 0.11 -3.50 -13.21
CA ILE A 208 1.02 -3.73 -12.08
C ILE A 208 0.29 -3.48 -10.75
N SER A 209 -0.53 -2.45 -10.69
CA SER A 209 -1.36 -2.16 -9.51
C SER A 209 -2.32 -3.30 -9.19
N GLU A 210 -3.01 -3.82 -10.20
CA GLU A 210 -3.92 -4.97 -10.05
C GLU A 210 -3.18 -6.24 -9.61
N ILE A 211 -1.97 -6.49 -10.12
CA ILE A 211 -1.13 -7.60 -9.67
C ILE A 211 -0.79 -7.46 -8.17
N VAL A 212 -0.37 -6.27 -7.74
CA VAL A 212 -0.06 -6.01 -6.32
C VAL A 212 -1.29 -6.23 -5.43
N ILE A 213 -2.44 -5.72 -5.84
CA ILE A 213 -3.71 -5.90 -5.11
C ILE A 213 -4.10 -7.38 -5.10
N ALA A 214 -3.98 -8.08 -6.22
CA ALA A 214 -4.28 -9.51 -6.30
C ALA A 214 -3.39 -10.34 -5.37
N VAL A 215 -2.09 -10.06 -5.32
CA VAL A 215 -1.16 -10.73 -4.39
C VAL A 215 -1.61 -10.50 -2.94
N ILE A 216 -1.86 -9.25 -2.54
CA ILE A 216 -2.30 -8.94 -1.16
C ILE A 216 -3.63 -9.61 -0.83
N LYS A 217 -4.55 -9.72 -1.78
CA LYS A 217 -5.86 -10.37 -1.59
C LYS A 217 -5.81 -11.88 -1.48
N HIS A 218 -4.85 -12.53 -2.13
CA HIS A 218 -4.77 -13.99 -2.18
C HIS A 218 -3.78 -14.58 -1.16
N GLU A 219 -2.96 -13.74 -0.53
CA GLU A 219 -1.99 -14.16 0.48
C GLU A 219 -2.52 -13.91 1.90
N ASP A 220 -3.40 -14.80 2.38
CA ASP A 220 -4.06 -14.67 3.69
C ASP A 220 -3.05 -14.64 4.84
N TRP A 221 -1.97 -15.44 4.76
CA TRP A 221 -0.90 -15.48 5.76
C TRP A 221 -0.21 -14.14 6.01
N LEU A 222 -0.22 -13.24 5.01
CA LEU A 222 0.48 -11.94 5.07
C LEU A 222 -0.35 -10.88 5.79
N ALA A 223 -1.61 -10.71 5.35
CA ALA A 223 -2.49 -9.63 5.83
C ALA A 223 -3.98 -10.03 5.83
N ARG A 224 -4.30 -11.30 6.03
CA ARG A 224 -5.65 -11.88 5.98
C ARG A 224 -6.35 -11.77 4.61
N GLY A 225 -5.64 -11.46 3.55
CA GLY A 225 -6.17 -11.40 2.20
C GLY A 225 -7.39 -10.48 2.06
N VAL A 226 -8.53 -11.02 1.64
CA VAL A 226 -9.81 -10.30 1.51
C VAL A 226 -10.53 -10.09 2.84
N LYS A 227 -10.10 -10.74 3.92
CA LYS A 227 -10.72 -10.63 5.25
C LYS A 227 -10.25 -9.35 5.92
N ASN A 228 -11.13 -8.68 6.66
CA ASN A 228 -10.77 -7.47 7.38
C ASN A 228 -9.79 -7.76 8.52
N VAL A 229 -8.75 -6.95 8.64
CA VAL A 229 -7.85 -6.95 9.80
C VAL A 229 -8.51 -6.14 10.92
N ILE A 230 -8.77 -6.80 12.03
CA ILE A 230 -9.40 -6.19 13.21
C ILE A 230 -8.29 -5.86 14.23
N GLY A 231 -8.48 -4.79 15.02
CA GLY A 231 -7.58 -4.45 16.13
C GLY A 231 -6.38 -3.59 15.76
N LEU A 232 -6.41 -2.89 14.63
CA LEU A 232 -5.45 -1.84 14.33
C LEU A 232 -5.53 -0.75 15.41
N LYS A 233 -4.42 -0.50 16.10
CA LYS A 233 -4.34 0.55 17.11
C LYS A 233 -4.46 1.92 16.45
N ARG A 234 -5.37 2.75 16.95
CA ARG A 234 -5.48 4.14 16.52
C ARG A 234 -4.41 5.00 17.21
N PRO A 235 -3.92 6.07 16.56
CA PRO A 235 -3.01 7.02 17.20
C PRO A 235 -3.71 7.86 18.27
N VAL A 236 -5.05 7.90 18.25
CA VAL A 236 -5.91 8.64 19.18
C VAL A 236 -6.78 7.65 19.96
N PRO A 237 -7.04 7.86 21.26
CA PRO A 237 -7.94 7.02 22.05
C PRO A 237 -9.33 6.91 21.43
N TYR A 238 -10.02 5.79 21.68
CA TYR A 238 -11.40 5.63 21.24
C TYR A 238 -12.31 6.61 22.00
N GLU A 239 -13.31 7.17 21.33
CA GLU A 239 -14.31 8.06 21.92
C GLU A 239 -14.95 7.48 23.19
N VAL A 240 -15.18 6.15 23.20
CA VAL A 240 -15.71 5.44 24.38
C VAL A 240 -14.78 5.56 25.59
N ASN A 241 -13.46 5.57 25.37
CA ASN A 241 -12.50 5.73 26.47
C ASN A 241 -12.40 7.19 26.93
N LEU A 242 -12.71 8.14 26.06
CA LEU A 242 -12.70 9.57 26.36
C LEU A 242 -13.97 10.03 27.10
N GLN A 243 -15.09 9.30 26.96
CA GLN A 243 -16.34 9.61 27.68
C GLN A 243 -16.22 9.50 29.21
N SER A 244 -15.20 8.80 29.71
CA SER A 244 -14.89 8.73 31.14
C SER A 244 -13.97 9.85 31.62
N GLU A 245 -13.40 10.63 30.74
CA GLU A 245 -12.45 11.70 31.07
C GLU A 245 -13.19 13.04 31.23
N GLN A 246 -13.03 13.67 32.42
CA GLN A 246 -13.73 14.92 32.75
C GLN A 246 -13.46 16.10 31.81
N TRP A 247 -12.34 16.11 31.10
CA TRP A 247 -11.99 17.17 30.15
C TRP A 247 -12.68 17.04 28.79
N PHE A 248 -13.31 15.90 28.51
CA PHE A 248 -14.01 15.63 27.23
C PHE A 248 -15.52 15.89 27.33
N ILE A 249 -16.07 15.90 28.58
CA ILE A 249 -17.48 16.19 28.85
C ILE A 249 -17.66 17.70 28.96
#